data_be694977d04b01767743a7078397318c
#
_entry.id   be694977d04b01767743a7078397318c
#
_cell.length_a   1.000
_cell.length_b   1.000
_cell.length_c   1.000
_cell.angle_alpha   90.00
_cell.angle_beta   90.00
_cell.angle_gamma   90.00
#
_symmetry.space_group_name_H-M   'P 1'
#
loop_
_entity.id
_entity.type
_entity.pdbx_description
1 polymer ?
#
loop_
_entity_poly.entity_id
_entity_poly.type
_entity_poly.pdbx_seq_one_letter_code
_entity_poly.pdbx_strand_id
1 'polypeptide(L)'
;MAFEQFALVISLFQQLCVYLVIAWLLSKTPLFMPLTQVTLSWPHKILCYLIFSGFCVMGTYFGLRVEDSIANTRAIGAVLGGIVGGPVVGLLVGLTGGIHRYSLGGFTALACTFSTIAEGLLGGLVHRHFVARHRLDLLFSPWVVGSVALIAELMQMGIILLVARPYDDAVHLIENIIAPMLVANTLGAAMFMRMILDHRAMLEKYSVAFSARALKIAERAMRVL
;
A
#
# COMPACT_ATOMS: atom_id res chain seq x y z
N MET A 1 0.21 29.86 -5.36
CA MET A 1 -0.77 28.81 -5.70
C MET A 1 -0.27 27.87 -6.79
N ALA A 2 -0.14 28.22 -8.07
CA ALA A 2 0.28 27.26 -9.12
C ALA A 2 1.69 26.66 -8.89
N PHE A 3 2.65 27.43 -8.42
CA PHE A 3 4.01 26.95 -8.12
C PHE A 3 4.04 25.98 -6.92
N GLU A 4 3.26 26.22 -5.89
CA GLU A 4 3.17 25.36 -4.71
C GLU A 4 2.48 24.04 -5.04
N GLN A 5 1.40 24.05 -5.83
CA GLN A 5 0.75 22.85 -6.33
C GLN A 5 1.70 22.01 -7.21
N PHE A 6 2.50 22.66 -8.06
CA PHE A 6 3.49 21.97 -8.88
C PHE A 6 4.60 21.33 -8.02
N ALA A 7 5.10 22.04 -7.01
CA ALA A 7 6.07 21.50 -6.06
C ALA A 7 5.50 20.30 -5.28
N LEU A 8 4.23 20.37 -4.89
CA LEU A 8 3.53 19.25 -4.23
C LEU A 8 3.44 18.03 -5.13
N VAL A 9 3.04 18.20 -6.39
CA VAL A 9 2.96 17.09 -7.36
C VAL A 9 4.33 16.43 -7.53
N ILE A 10 5.40 17.22 -7.72
CA ILE A 10 6.77 16.70 -7.86
C ILE A 10 7.18 15.94 -6.60
N SER A 11 6.94 16.48 -5.42
CA SER A 11 7.29 15.84 -4.15
C SER A 11 6.57 14.52 -3.96
N LEU A 12 5.27 14.44 -4.21
CA LEU A 12 4.51 13.20 -4.12
C LEU A 12 4.96 12.17 -5.16
N PHE A 13 5.32 12.63 -6.36
CA PHE A 13 5.86 11.75 -7.38
C PHE A 13 7.25 11.20 -7.00
N GLN A 14 8.12 12.03 -6.43
CA GLN A 14 9.41 11.58 -5.88
C GLN A 14 9.23 10.54 -4.78
N GLN A 15 8.29 10.76 -3.84
CA GLN A 15 7.94 9.78 -2.82
C GLN A 15 7.51 8.46 -3.44
N LEU A 16 6.62 8.52 -4.43
CA LEU A 16 6.16 7.34 -5.15
C LEU A 16 7.34 6.58 -5.78
N CYS A 17 8.25 7.27 -6.45
CA CYS A 17 9.45 6.64 -7.02
C CYS A 17 10.31 5.95 -5.95
N VAL A 18 10.53 6.60 -4.81
CA VAL A 18 11.27 5.99 -3.68
C VAL A 18 10.57 4.74 -3.17
N TYR A 19 9.24 4.77 -3.00
CA TYR A 19 8.46 3.60 -2.61
C TYR A 19 8.62 2.43 -3.57
N LEU A 20 8.49 2.70 -4.87
CA LEU A 20 8.59 1.67 -5.91
C LEU A 20 10.01 1.09 -5.97
N VAL A 21 11.05 1.91 -5.81
CA VAL A 21 12.44 1.43 -5.75
C VAL A 21 12.66 0.54 -4.53
N ILE A 22 12.20 0.94 -3.34
CA ILE A 22 12.33 0.12 -2.13
C ILE A 22 11.54 -1.17 -2.28
N ALA A 23 10.33 -1.12 -2.80
CA ALA A 23 9.52 -2.29 -3.07
C ALA A 23 10.18 -3.23 -4.09
N TRP A 24 10.82 -2.66 -5.14
CA TRP A 24 11.59 -3.43 -6.11
C TRP A 24 12.81 -4.10 -5.48
N LEU A 25 13.57 -3.40 -4.64
CA LEU A 25 14.68 -3.98 -3.89
C LEU A 25 14.21 -5.11 -2.96
N LEU A 26 13.11 -4.89 -2.21
CA LEU A 26 12.50 -5.91 -1.37
C LEU A 26 12.04 -7.12 -2.18
N SER A 27 11.55 -6.93 -3.42
CA SER A 27 11.13 -8.03 -4.28
C SER A 27 12.26 -8.99 -4.65
N LYS A 28 13.51 -8.55 -4.56
CA LYS A 28 14.70 -9.41 -4.77
C LYS A 28 15.09 -10.21 -3.54
N THR A 29 14.46 -9.98 -2.40
CA THR A 29 14.73 -10.67 -1.15
C THR A 29 13.69 -11.77 -0.88
N PRO A 30 14.04 -12.83 -0.12
CA PRO A 30 13.08 -13.84 0.29
C PRO A 30 11.96 -13.28 1.18
N LEU A 31 12.13 -12.09 1.75
CA LEU A 31 11.13 -11.40 2.56
C LEU A 31 9.89 -11.00 1.75
N PHE A 32 10.01 -10.91 0.42
CA PHE A 32 8.90 -10.56 -0.45
C PHE A 32 8.01 -11.78 -0.80
N MET A 33 8.54 -12.99 -0.71
CA MET A 33 7.81 -14.22 -1.02
C MET A 33 6.45 -14.35 -0.29
N PRO A 34 6.35 -14.07 1.01
CA PRO A 34 5.08 -14.11 1.73
C PRO A 34 4.01 -13.16 1.17
N LEU A 35 4.40 -11.99 0.65
CA LEU A 35 3.47 -11.01 0.10
C LEU A 35 2.75 -11.52 -1.15
N THR A 36 3.30 -12.55 -1.79
CA THR A 36 2.71 -13.18 -2.97
C THR A 36 1.73 -14.29 -2.63
N GLN A 37 1.64 -14.72 -1.37
CA GLN A 37 0.75 -15.79 -0.91
C GLN A 37 -0.58 -15.20 -0.43
N VAL A 38 -1.67 -15.93 -0.68
CA VAL A 38 -3.03 -15.50 -0.32
C VAL A 38 -3.38 -15.86 1.11
N THR A 39 -2.93 -17.03 1.56
CA THR A 39 -3.13 -17.50 2.93
C THR A 39 -1.85 -17.37 3.70
N LEU A 40 -1.76 -16.30 4.49
CA LEU A 40 -0.58 -16.02 5.28
C LEU A 40 -0.62 -16.79 6.61
N SER A 41 0.44 -17.55 6.88
CA SER A 41 0.74 -18.03 8.23
C SER A 41 1.04 -16.86 9.17
N TRP A 42 0.93 -17.06 10.47
CA TRP A 42 1.20 -16.01 11.46
C TRP A 42 2.56 -15.31 11.30
N PRO A 43 3.70 -16.01 11.07
CA PRO A 43 4.98 -15.34 10.80
C PRO A 43 4.95 -14.43 9.58
N HIS A 44 4.25 -14.85 8.51
CA HIS A 44 4.10 -14.05 7.30
C HIS A 44 3.22 -12.80 7.52
N LYS A 45 2.18 -12.90 8.37
CA LYS A 45 1.38 -11.73 8.77
C LYS A 45 2.20 -10.69 9.53
N ILE A 46 3.08 -11.16 10.43
CA ILE A 46 4.01 -10.27 11.16
C ILE A 46 4.94 -9.55 10.18
N LEU A 47 5.48 -10.29 9.21
CA LEU A 47 6.36 -9.70 8.20
C LEU A 47 5.61 -8.67 7.33
N CYS A 48 4.39 -9.00 6.87
CA CYS A 48 3.53 -8.03 6.17
C CYS A 48 3.27 -6.78 7.01
N TYR A 49 2.93 -6.95 8.29
CA TYR A 49 2.74 -5.85 9.21
C TYR A 49 3.99 -4.95 9.30
N LEU A 50 5.17 -5.52 9.48
CA LEU A 50 6.42 -4.75 9.60
C LEU A 50 6.73 -3.98 8.31
N ILE A 51 6.61 -4.63 7.15
CA ILE A 51 6.89 -4.01 5.86
C ILE A 51 5.93 -2.83 5.60
N PHE A 52 4.62 -3.05 5.73
CA PHE A 52 3.64 -2.02 5.40
C PHE A 52 3.54 -0.91 6.46
N SER A 53 3.82 -1.23 7.73
CA SER A 53 4.00 -0.19 8.77
C SER A 53 5.22 0.67 8.48
N GLY A 54 6.33 0.06 8.04
CA GLY A 54 7.50 0.78 7.56
C GLY A 54 7.17 1.74 6.40
N PHE A 55 6.38 1.28 5.43
CA PHE A 55 5.90 2.14 4.35
C PHE A 55 5.03 3.29 4.86
N CYS A 56 4.10 3.06 5.79
CA CYS A 56 3.30 4.12 6.39
C CYS A 56 4.15 5.19 7.09
N VAL A 57 5.13 4.77 7.90
CA VAL A 57 6.04 5.67 8.61
C VAL A 57 6.88 6.46 7.62
N MET A 58 7.50 5.79 6.64
CA MET A 58 8.27 6.45 5.58
C MET A 58 7.45 7.47 4.81
N GLY A 59 6.23 7.11 4.40
CA GLY A 59 5.34 8.02 3.68
C GLY A 59 5.03 9.28 4.44
N THR A 60 4.93 9.18 5.75
CA THR A 60 4.75 10.37 6.60
C THR A 60 6.03 11.21 6.70
N TYR A 61 7.21 10.57 6.84
CA TYR A 61 8.49 11.28 6.91
C TYR A 61 8.86 12.00 5.62
N PHE A 62 8.61 11.39 4.47
CA PHE A 62 8.85 12.02 3.17
C PHE A 62 7.73 12.96 2.75
N GLY A 63 6.65 13.06 3.54
CA GLY A 63 5.53 13.95 3.27
C GLY A 63 5.95 15.42 3.16
N LEU A 64 5.29 16.16 2.28
CA LEU A 64 5.47 17.58 2.15
C LEU A 64 4.57 18.32 3.14
N ARG A 65 5.13 19.25 3.89
CA ARG A 65 4.33 20.15 4.73
C ARG A 65 3.59 21.14 3.85
N VAL A 66 2.28 21.12 3.94
CA VAL A 66 1.37 22.07 3.30
C VAL A 66 0.61 22.73 4.44
N GLU A 67 0.86 24.03 4.63
CA GLU A 67 0.37 24.75 5.82
C GLU A 67 0.83 24.04 7.10
N ASP A 68 -0.06 23.82 8.07
CA ASP A 68 0.22 23.05 9.30
C ASP A 68 -0.25 21.57 9.18
N SER A 69 -0.16 21.00 7.97
CA SER A 69 -0.49 19.62 7.67
C SER A 69 0.62 18.93 6.87
N ILE A 70 0.50 17.62 6.64
CA ILE A 70 1.47 16.81 5.88
C ILE A 70 0.74 16.06 4.78
N ALA A 71 0.93 16.49 3.53
CA ALA A 71 0.54 15.73 2.34
C ALA A 71 1.53 14.59 2.11
N ASN A 72 1.06 13.37 1.94
CA ASN A 72 1.92 12.18 1.96
C ASN A 72 1.31 10.98 1.22
N THR A 73 2.13 9.92 1.08
CA THR A 73 1.77 8.67 0.42
C THR A 73 1.51 7.51 1.40
N ARG A 74 1.20 7.82 2.67
CA ARG A 74 0.96 6.85 3.76
C ARG A 74 -0.18 5.88 3.45
N ALA A 75 -1.24 6.35 2.79
CA ALA A 75 -2.41 5.56 2.41
C ALA A 75 -2.03 4.31 1.59
N ILE A 76 -0.98 4.39 0.75
CA ILE A 76 -0.46 3.24 0.01
C ILE A 76 -0.11 2.09 0.97
N GLY A 77 0.66 2.40 2.04
CA GLY A 77 1.06 1.40 3.03
C GLY A 77 -0.13 0.83 3.80
N ALA A 78 -1.08 1.66 4.23
CA ALA A 78 -2.25 1.23 4.99
C ALA A 78 -3.18 0.34 4.16
N VAL A 79 -3.56 0.79 2.95
CA VAL A 79 -4.45 0.04 2.04
C VAL A 79 -3.82 -1.28 1.62
N LEU A 80 -2.56 -1.26 1.16
CA LEU A 80 -1.87 -2.48 0.73
C LEU A 80 -1.63 -3.45 1.88
N GLY A 81 -1.30 -2.96 3.09
CA GLY A 81 -1.19 -3.76 4.29
C GLY A 81 -2.47 -4.53 4.60
N GLY A 82 -3.63 -3.88 4.41
CA GLY A 82 -4.93 -4.52 4.51
C GLY A 82 -5.22 -5.51 3.38
N ILE A 83 -5.00 -5.13 2.12
CA ILE A 83 -5.27 -5.97 0.94
C ILE A 83 -4.41 -7.23 0.95
N VAL A 84 -3.13 -7.13 1.30
CA VAL A 84 -2.21 -8.27 1.30
C VAL A 84 -2.33 -9.08 2.59
N GLY A 85 -2.34 -8.42 3.74
CA GLY A 85 -2.27 -9.07 5.06
C GLY A 85 -3.63 -9.43 5.68
N GLY A 86 -4.72 -8.90 5.14
CA GLY A 86 -6.08 -9.09 5.67
C GLY A 86 -6.45 -8.09 6.78
N PRO A 87 -7.67 -8.22 7.38
CA PRO A 87 -8.24 -7.19 8.26
C PRO A 87 -7.40 -6.89 9.51
N VAL A 88 -6.83 -7.91 10.12
CA VAL A 88 -6.01 -7.74 11.34
C VAL A 88 -4.72 -6.99 11.03
N VAL A 89 -4.04 -7.36 9.96
CA VAL A 89 -2.80 -6.67 9.55
C VAL A 89 -3.11 -5.25 9.12
N GLY A 90 -4.17 -5.03 8.33
CA GLY A 90 -4.59 -3.69 7.91
C GLY A 90 -4.91 -2.77 9.09
N LEU A 91 -5.63 -3.28 10.11
CA LEU A 91 -5.90 -2.54 11.34
C LEU A 91 -4.60 -2.16 12.07
N LEU A 92 -3.69 -3.10 12.25
CA LEU A 92 -2.43 -2.88 12.97
C LEU A 92 -1.51 -1.90 12.22
N VAL A 93 -1.42 -2.02 10.90
CA VAL A 93 -0.68 -1.07 10.05
C VAL A 93 -1.29 0.33 10.15
N GLY A 94 -2.63 0.42 10.06
CA GLY A 94 -3.36 1.68 10.19
C GLY A 94 -3.16 2.33 11.57
N LEU A 95 -3.19 1.53 12.65
CA LEU A 95 -2.89 2.01 14.01
C LEU A 95 -1.46 2.53 14.14
N THR A 96 -0.47 1.76 13.67
CA THR A 96 0.94 2.17 13.74
C THR A 96 1.19 3.45 12.93
N GLY A 97 0.71 3.52 11.68
CA GLY A 97 0.86 4.69 10.82
C GLY A 97 0.08 5.90 11.36
N GLY A 98 -1.12 5.68 11.90
CA GLY A 98 -1.95 6.72 12.49
C GLY A 98 -1.34 7.30 13.76
N ILE A 99 -0.89 6.47 14.71
CA ILE A 99 -0.22 6.91 15.94
C ILE A 99 1.07 7.67 15.61
N HIS A 100 1.87 7.17 14.68
CA HIS A 100 3.05 7.87 14.21
C HIS A 100 2.70 9.25 13.61
N ARG A 101 1.65 9.33 12.78
CA ARG A 101 1.19 10.62 12.24
C ARG A 101 0.71 11.56 13.33
N TYR A 102 0.02 11.05 14.34
CA TYR A 102 -0.46 11.84 15.48
C TYR A 102 0.71 12.47 16.25
N SER A 103 1.79 11.74 16.46
CA SER A 103 2.97 12.21 17.21
C SER A 103 3.68 13.40 16.55
N LEU A 104 3.45 13.64 15.25
CA LEU A 104 4.03 14.77 14.50
C LEU A 104 3.21 16.06 14.63
N GLY A 105 2.02 15.99 15.21
CA GLY A 105 1.16 17.16 15.44
C GLY A 105 0.51 17.73 14.17
N GLY A 106 0.09 19.00 14.27
CA GLY A 106 -0.66 19.72 13.25
C GLY A 106 -2.18 19.55 13.42
N PHE A 107 -2.96 20.49 12.86
CA PHE A 107 -4.42 20.53 13.06
C PHE A 107 -5.18 19.34 12.46
N THR A 108 -4.56 18.65 11.48
CA THR A 108 -5.12 17.44 10.87
C THR A 108 -4.66 16.15 11.55
N ALA A 109 -3.82 16.20 12.59
CA ALA A 109 -3.19 15.02 13.17
C ALA A 109 -4.20 13.95 13.59
N LEU A 110 -5.27 14.35 14.29
CA LEU A 110 -6.33 13.44 14.74
C LEU A 110 -7.13 12.87 13.57
N ALA A 111 -7.53 13.71 12.61
CA ALA A 111 -8.25 13.30 11.42
C ALA A 111 -7.45 12.28 10.59
N CYS A 112 -6.17 12.56 10.37
CA CYS A 112 -5.26 11.67 9.67
C CYS A 112 -5.02 10.34 10.41
N THR A 113 -5.07 10.32 11.73
CA THR A 113 -4.99 9.08 12.51
C THR A 113 -6.17 8.19 12.22
N PHE A 114 -7.38 8.72 12.34
CA PHE A 114 -8.61 7.97 12.07
C PHE A 114 -8.69 7.51 10.61
N SER A 115 -8.32 8.37 9.66
CA SER A 115 -8.34 7.99 8.25
C SER A 115 -7.37 6.84 7.96
N THR A 116 -6.15 6.86 8.50
CA THR A 116 -5.18 5.80 8.27
C THR A 116 -5.64 4.45 8.82
N ILE A 117 -6.30 4.45 9.98
CA ILE A 117 -6.90 3.24 10.56
C ILE A 117 -8.03 2.73 9.64
N ALA A 118 -8.89 3.64 9.18
CA ALA A 118 -10.00 3.30 8.29
C ALA A 118 -9.52 2.78 6.93
N GLU A 119 -8.47 3.36 6.36
CA GLU A 119 -7.82 2.92 5.12
C GLU A 119 -7.29 1.48 5.22
N GLY A 120 -6.58 1.18 6.31
CA GLY A 120 -6.08 -0.17 6.58
C GLY A 120 -7.20 -1.19 6.75
N LEU A 121 -8.26 -0.81 7.47
CA LEU A 121 -9.46 -1.63 7.63
C LEU A 121 -10.19 -1.83 6.30
N LEU A 122 -10.35 -0.80 5.49
CA LEU A 122 -10.98 -0.88 4.17
C LEU A 122 -10.24 -1.90 3.29
N GLY A 123 -8.91 -1.80 3.20
CA GLY A 123 -8.10 -2.79 2.49
C GLY A 123 -8.31 -4.21 3.01
N GLY A 124 -8.34 -4.38 4.34
CA GLY A 124 -8.59 -5.67 4.99
C GLY A 124 -9.99 -6.23 4.75
N LEU A 125 -11.02 -5.40 4.73
CA LEU A 125 -12.39 -5.82 4.41
C LEU A 125 -12.51 -6.27 2.95
N VAL A 126 -11.86 -5.55 2.03
CA VAL A 126 -11.76 -5.95 0.61
C VAL A 126 -11.07 -7.29 0.48
N HIS A 127 -9.95 -7.52 1.19
CA HIS A 127 -9.30 -8.82 1.27
C HIS A 127 -10.28 -9.92 1.69
N ARG A 128 -10.93 -9.74 2.82
CA ARG A 128 -11.90 -10.71 3.37
C ARG A 128 -13.02 -11.01 2.38
N HIS A 129 -13.54 -9.97 1.71
CA HIS A 129 -14.63 -10.11 0.74
C HIS A 129 -14.23 -10.97 -0.47
N PHE A 130 -13.09 -10.69 -1.09
CA PHE A 130 -12.63 -11.43 -2.26
C PHE A 130 -12.14 -12.84 -1.92
N VAL A 131 -11.49 -13.03 -0.77
CA VAL A 131 -11.09 -14.37 -0.29
C VAL A 131 -12.32 -15.23 -0.03
N ALA A 132 -13.36 -14.71 0.63
CA ALA A 132 -14.60 -15.44 0.88
C ALA A 132 -15.35 -15.82 -0.42
N ARG A 133 -15.13 -15.09 -1.49
CA ARG A 133 -15.72 -15.36 -2.83
C ARG A 133 -14.78 -16.15 -3.75
N HIS A 134 -13.63 -16.58 -3.29
CA HIS A 134 -12.59 -17.26 -4.09
C HIS A 134 -12.14 -16.47 -5.34
N ARG A 135 -12.24 -15.11 -5.29
CA ARG A 135 -11.89 -14.21 -6.40
C ARG A 135 -10.54 -13.53 -6.17
N LEU A 136 -9.51 -14.35 -6.10
CA LEU A 136 -8.14 -13.89 -5.82
C LEU A 136 -7.52 -13.13 -7.01
N ASP A 137 -7.97 -13.43 -8.18
CA ASP A 137 -7.67 -12.71 -9.43
C ASP A 137 -8.02 -11.21 -9.32
N LEU A 138 -9.17 -10.91 -8.70
CA LEU A 138 -9.61 -9.53 -8.48
C LEU A 138 -8.89 -8.88 -7.29
N LEU A 139 -8.65 -9.63 -6.21
CA LEU A 139 -7.96 -9.11 -5.02
C LEU A 139 -6.59 -8.50 -5.36
N PHE A 140 -5.84 -9.16 -6.23
CA PHE A 140 -4.51 -8.71 -6.67
C PHE A 140 -4.55 -7.91 -7.99
N SER A 141 -5.73 -7.56 -8.51
CA SER A 141 -5.84 -6.73 -9.70
C SER A 141 -5.40 -5.30 -9.42
N PRO A 142 -4.44 -4.73 -10.18
CA PRO A 142 -4.02 -3.33 -10.00
C PRO A 142 -5.17 -2.33 -10.12
N TRP A 143 -6.16 -2.62 -10.97
CA TRP A 143 -7.34 -1.79 -11.14
C TRP A 143 -8.23 -1.78 -9.89
N VAL A 144 -8.46 -2.95 -9.28
CA VAL A 144 -9.23 -3.05 -8.04
C VAL A 144 -8.49 -2.35 -6.91
N VAL A 145 -7.18 -2.59 -6.78
CA VAL A 145 -6.36 -1.96 -5.75
C VAL A 145 -6.30 -0.44 -5.90
N GLY A 146 -6.13 0.06 -7.13
CA GLY A 146 -6.21 1.49 -7.43
C GLY A 146 -7.58 2.07 -7.06
N SER A 147 -8.68 1.40 -7.40
CA SER A 147 -10.04 1.86 -7.02
C SER A 147 -10.23 1.89 -5.50
N VAL A 148 -9.70 0.89 -4.77
CA VAL A 148 -9.76 0.88 -3.30
C VAL A 148 -8.93 2.02 -2.72
N ALA A 149 -7.74 2.29 -3.25
CA ALA A 149 -6.91 3.40 -2.84
C ALA A 149 -7.58 4.76 -3.12
N LEU A 150 -8.23 4.90 -4.26
CA LEU A 150 -9.02 6.10 -4.60
C LEU A 150 -10.14 6.33 -3.57
N ILE A 151 -10.90 5.29 -3.24
CA ILE A 151 -11.99 5.36 -2.24
C ILE A 151 -11.39 5.69 -0.86
N ALA A 152 -10.27 5.10 -0.50
CA ALA A 152 -9.56 5.38 0.76
C ALA A 152 -9.16 6.85 0.88
N GLU A 153 -8.60 7.42 -0.19
CA GLU A 153 -8.23 8.85 -0.23
C GLU A 153 -9.45 9.77 -0.12
N LEU A 154 -10.52 9.47 -0.85
CA LEU A 154 -11.76 10.25 -0.74
C LEU A 154 -12.34 10.16 0.68
N MET A 155 -12.27 8.99 1.31
CA MET A 155 -12.67 8.80 2.69
C MET A 155 -11.77 9.61 3.65
N GLN A 156 -10.46 9.68 3.42
CA GLN A 156 -9.54 10.53 4.17
C GLN A 156 -9.95 12.01 4.08
N MET A 157 -10.24 12.52 2.89
CA MET A 157 -10.69 13.90 2.71
C MET A 157 -11.99 14.17 3.46
N GLY A 158 -12.94 13.25 3.41
CA GLY A 158 -14.19 13.33 4.19
C GLY A 158 -13.94 13.36 5.70
N ILE A 159 -13.03 12.51 6.21
CA ILE A 159 -12.68 12.49 7.65
C ILE A 159 -11.98 13.79 8.06
N ILE A 160 -11.12 14.36 7.21
CA ILE A 160 -10.49 15.66 7.50
C ILE A 160 -11.55 16.75 7.64
N LEU A 161 -12.53 16.85 6.74
CA LEU A 161 -13.62 17.83 6.84
C LEU A 161 -14.48 17.65 8.08
N LEU A 162 -14.68 16.42 8.54
CA LEU A 162 -15.51 16.14 9.69
C LEU A 162 -14.80 16.41 11.03
N VAL A 163 -13.50 16.14 11.10
CA VAL A 163 -12.75 16.07 12.36
C VAL A 163 -11.79 17.25 12.55
N ALA A 164 -11.13 17.72 11.49
CA ALA A 164 -10.13 18.79 11.60
C ALA A 164 -10.79 20.15 11.92
N ARG A 165 -10.09 20.96 12.70
CA ARG A 165 -10.53 22.31 13.07
C ARG A 165 -9.34 23.26 13.05
N PRO A 166 -9.49 24.52 12.61
CA PRO A 166 -10.73 25.15 12.10
C PRO A 166 -11.25 24.53 10.79
N TYR A 167 -12.54 24.66 10.52
CA TYR A 167 -13.17 24.07 9.33
C TYR A 167 -12.71 24.73 8.02
N ASP A 168 -12.60 26.05 8.03
CA ASP A 168 -12.18 26.82 6.85
C ASP A 168 -10.75 26.45 6.42
N ASP A 169 -9.84 26.25 7.36
CA ASP A 169 -8.48 25.78 7.08
C ASP A 169 -8.50 24.35 6.50
N ALA A 170 -9.39 23.48 7.00
CA ALA A 170 -9.54 22.12 6.47
C ALA A 170 -10.05 22.12 5.01
N VAL A 171 -11.01 23.00 4.68
CA VAL A 171 -11.51 23.15 3.30
C VAL A 171 -10.39 23.66 2.39
N HIS A 172 -9.70 24.73 2.79
CA HIS A 172 -8.60 25.31 2.00
C HIS A 172 -7.47 24.32 1.76
N LEU A 173 -7.09 23.56 2.80
CA LEU A 173 -6.09 22.49 2.68
C LEU A 173 -6.52 21.44 1.64
N ILE A 174 -7.77 20.94 1.72
CA ILE A 174 -8.26 19.91 0.81
C ILE A 174 -8.26 20.39 -0.63
N GLU A 175 -8.70 21.61 -0.91
CA GLU A 175 -8.66 22.19 -2.26
C GLU A 175 -7.25 22.16 -2.87
N ASN A 176 -6.22 22.31 -2.03
CA ASN A 176 -4.83 22.29 -2.48
C ASN A 176 -4.26 20.88 -2.65
N ILE A 177 -4.63 19.90 -1.81
CA ILE A 177 -3.99 18.58 -1.78
C ILE A 177 -4.77 17.46 -2.46
N ILE A 178 -6.09 17.60 -2.66
CA ILE A 178 -6.97 16.52 -3.11
C ILE A 178 -6.50 15.90 -4.44
N ALA A 179 -6.31 16.73 -5.46
CA ALA A 179 -5.98 16.23 -6.80
C ALA A 179 -4.61 15.52 -6.84
N PRO A 180 -3.50 16.11 -6.33
CA PRO A 180 -2.21 15.45 -6.33
C PRO A 180 -2.18 14.19 -5.46
N MET A 181 -2.84 14.16 -4.30
CA MET A 181 -2.87 12.98 -3.43
C MET A 181 -3.71 11.84 -4.04
N LEU A 182 -4.89 12.14 -4.60
CA LEU A 182 -5.70 11.14 -5.30
C LEU A 182 -4.90 10.46 -6.40
N VAL A 183 -4.21 11.22 -7.23
CA VAL A 183 -3.42 10.67 -8.33
C VAL A 183 -2.24 9.86 -7.81
N ALA A 184 -1.43 10.42 -6.92
CA ALA A 184 -0.21 9.78 -6.43
C ALA A 184 -0.51 8.46 -5.68
N ASN A 185 -1.47 8.46 -4.76
CA ASN A 185 -1.79 7.29 -3.94
C ASN A 185 -2.50 6.20 -4.74
N THR A 186 -3.41 6.57 -5.65
CA THR A 186 -4.10 5.61 -6.54
C THR A 186 -3.11 4.92 -7.48
N LEU A 187 -2.28 5.70 -8.19
CA LEU A 187 -1.27 5.15 -9.09
C LEU A 187 -0.22 4.35 -8.33
N GLY A 188 0.23 4.86 -7.17
CA GLY A 188 1.22 4.20 -6.34
C GLY A 188 0.77 2.83 -5.86
N ALA A 189 -0.45 2.71 -5.35
CA ALA A 189 -1.02 1.44 -4.92
C ALA A 189 -1.19 0.46 -6.09
N ALA A 190 -1.69 0.94 -7.24
CA ALA A 190 -1.86 0.11 -8.44
C ALA A 190 -0.50 -0.39 -8.99
N MET A 191 0.51 0.47 -9.06
CA MET A 191 1.85 0.12 -9.54
C MET A 191 2.55 -0.85 -8.59
N PHE A 192 2.42 -0.65 -7.27
CA PHE A 192 2.95 -1.59 -6.28
C PHE A 192 2.31 -2.97 -6.44
N MET A 193 0.98 -3.04 -6.60
CA MET A 193 0.29 -4.30 -6.82
C MET A 193 0.71 -4.94 -8.14
N ARG A 194 0.90 -4.18 -9.20
CA ARG A 194 1.44 -4.69 -10.47
C ARG A 194 2.80 -5.36 -10.27
N MET A 195 3.67 -4.75 -9.47
CA MET A 195 4.98 -5.32 -9.18
C MET A 195 4.88 -6.64 -8.39
N ILE A 196 3.94 -6.75 -7.43
CA ILE A 196 3.66 -8.03 -6.74
C ILE A 196 3.24 -9.09 -7.75
N LEU A 197 2.34 -8.78 -8.68
CA LEU A 197 1.88 -9.72 -9.72
C LEU A 197 3.00 -10.17 -10.63
N ASP A 198 3.83 -9.25 -11.11
CA ASP A 198 4.94 -9.57 -12.00
C ASP A 198 5.97 -10.48 -11.30
N HIS A 199 6.19 -10.26 -10.00
CA HIS A 199 7.04 -11.13 -9.19
C HIS A 199 6.46 -12.55 -9.03
N ARG A 200 5.15 -12.66 -8.75
CA ARG A 200 4.44 -13.95 -8.70
C ARG A 200 4.58 -14.71 -10.02
N ALA A 201 4.28 -14.06 -11.14
CA ALA A 201 4.38 -14.67 -12.47
C ALA A 201 5.82 -15.15 -12.79
N MET A 202 6.83 -14.41 -12.32
CA MET A 202 8.23 -14.81 -12.46
C MET A 202 8.53 -16.07 -11.63
N LEU A 203 8.10 -16.13 -10.36
CA LEU A 203 8.29 -17.29 -9.49
C LEU A 203 7.61 -18.54 -10.06
N GLU A 204 6.41 -18.43 -10.60
CA GLU A 204 5.68 -19.53 -11.25
C GLU A 204 6.46 -20.06 -12.46
N LYS A 205 6.97 -19.17 -13.33
CA LYS A 205 7.80 -19.58 -14.48
C LYS A 205 9.06 -20.32 -14.06
N TYR A 206 9.75 -19.86 -13.00
CA TYR A 206 10.93 -20.54 -12.48
C TYR A 206 10.60 -21.94 -11.93
N SER A 207 9.50 -22.06 -11.19
CA SER A 207 9.04 -23.33 -10.64
C SER A 207 8.72 -24.36 -11.74
N VAL A 208 8.00 -23.94 -12.78
CA VAL A 208 7.68 -24.79 -13.93
C VAL A 208 8.95 -25.21 -14.68
N ALA A 209 9.86 -24.28 -14.96
CA ALA A 209 11.11 -24.56 -15.65
C ALA A 209 12.01 -25.51 -14.84
N PHE A 210 12.06 -25.36 -13.51
CA PHE A 210 12.82 -26.26 -12.63
C PHE A 210 12.23 -27.67 -12.63
N SER A 211 10.91 -27.80 -12.50
CA SER A 211 10.22 -29.09 -12.54
C SER A 211 10.44 -29.83 -13.88
N ALA A 212 10.36 -29.11 -15.01
CA ALA A 212 10.61 -29.67 -16.32
C ALA A 212 12.07 -30.18 -16.49
N ARG A 213 13.04 -29.43 -15.94
CA ARG A 213 14.45 -29.86 -15.94
C ARG A 213 14.66 -31.10 -15.08
N ALA A 214 14.07 -31.15 -13.87
CA ALA A 214 14.18 -32.30 -12.97
C ALA A 214 13.61 -33.57 -13.61
N LEU A 215 12.43 -33.46 -14.27
CA LEU A 215 11.83 -34.59 -15.01
C LEU A 215 12.74 -35.09 -16.11
N LYS A 216 13.35 -34.21 -16.90
CA LYS A 216 14.25 -34.54 -18.00
C LYS A 216 15.54 -35.24 -17.52
N ILE A 217 16.03 -34.85 -16.34
CA ILE A 217 17.20 -35.51 -15.72
C ILE A 217 16.79 -36.93 -15.25
N ALA A 218 15.63 -37.07 -14.60
CA ALA A 218 15.11 -38.35 -14.14
C ALA A 218 14.89 -39.34 -15.32
N GLU A 219 14.28 -38.86 -16.41
CA GLU A 219 14.12 -39.69 -17.63
C GLU A 219 15.47 -40.15 -18.22
N ARG A 220 16.48 -39.27 -18.25
CA ARG A 220 17.82 -39.65 -18.73
C ARG A 220 18.48 -40.68 -17.82
N ALA A 221 18.34 -40.53 -16.50
CA ALA A 221 18.89 -41.50 -15.54
C ALA A 221 18.26 -42.89 -15.69
N MET A 222 16.93 -42.96 -15.89
CA MET A 222 16.21 -44.22 -16.12
C MET A 222 16.55 -44.90 -17.45
N ARG A 223 17.04 -44.18 -18.46
CA ARG A 223 17.48 -44.78 -19.75
C ARG A 223 18.88 -45.38 -19.70
N VAL A 224 19.66 -45.08 -18.69
CA VAL A 224 21.04 -45.54 -18.51
C VAL A 224 21.12 -46.78 -17.61
N LEU A 225 20.04 -47.05 -16.84
CA LEU A 225 19.82 -48.27 -16.07
C LEU A 225 19.14 -49.34 -16.92
#